data_ad1818b4b0939891dcfd519b6524b5ba
#
_entry.id   ad1818b4b0939891dcfd519b6524b5ba
#
_cell.length_a   1.000
_cell.length_b   1.000
_cell.length_c   1.000
_cell.angle_alpha   90.00
_cell.angle_beta   90.00
_cell.angle_gamma   90.00
#
_symmetry.space_group_name_H-M   'P 1'
#
loop_
_entity.id
_entity.type
_entity.pdbx_description
1 polymer ?
#
loop_
_entity_poly.entity_id
_entity_poly.type
_entity_poly.pdbx_seq_one_letter_code
_entity_poly.pdbx_strand_id
1 'polypeptide(L)'
;MQRKKSLLAIITAVALLAGVMTAGAAWAADAKGTMHIKFSTWHPPASREVKTVWIPMLEELKKRSNGRITYTLYAGAALGSGPEHFDIVKKGLSDMGYFTATWTPGRFPLADTLSLATWVDGKDVATKIGNELYAKDQGVQKEFEGVKVLELNGCIQAFIWTKKPVKTMDDLKGLKIRSPGGHQTNYIKALGAEPVFMPLGEVYMAMETGNIDGIVTCSPLVLAFKLYEVAKHGVVATFGCVTEGVVMNQKAWDKTPEDLKPIIQEVCGNPFATTGGLSQKTYGEMIGEIKSKGVDLYELPKAEQDRWFAKFQDETKKWVTALKEKGLAAQETVDMYNKISQQNGVACAAYPAEWHK
;
A
#
# COMPACT_ATOMS: atom_id res chain seq x y z
N MET A 1 -67.92 -31.75 39.95
CA MET A 1 -66.45 -31.85 39.89
C MET A 1 -65.87 -31.85 38.46
N GLN A 2 -66.65 -31.97 37.40
CA GLN A 2 -66.15 -32.00 35.99
C GLN A 2 -65.96 -30.61 35.37
N ARG A 3 -66.65 -29.57 35.79
CA ARG A 3 -66.54 -28.20 35.21
C ARG A 3 -65.23 -27.44 35.55
N LYS A 4 -64.57 -27.80 36.70
CA LYS A 4 -63.30 -27.17 37.10
C LYS A 4 -62.08 -27.72 36.37
N LYS A 5 -62.16 -28.95 35.83
CA LYS A 5 -61.05 -29.56 35.06
C LYS A 5 -60.95 -29.03 33.63
N SER A 6 -62.06 -28.58 33.03
CA SER A 6 -62.10 -28.02 31.68
C SER A 6 -61.51 -26.58 31.61
N LEU A 7 -61.66 -25.78 32.67
CA LEU A 7 -61.16 -24.43 32.71
C LEU A 7 -59.64 -24.38 32.86
N LEU A 8 -59.06 -25.34 33.63
CA LEU A 8 -57.61 -25.43 33.83
C LEU A 8 -56.88 -25.87 32.57
N ALA A 9 -57.52 -26.75 31.75
CA ALA A 9 -56.97 -27.23 30.47
C ALA A 9 -56.93 -26.14 29.39
N ILE A 10 -57.91 -25.21 29.39
CA ILE A 10 -57.97 -24.11 28.45
C ILE A 10 -56.96 -23.02 28.78
N ILE A 11 -56.72 -22.74 30.06
CA ILE A 11 -55.71 -21.73 30.49
C ILE A 11 -54.29 -22.22 30.22
N THR A 12 -54.04 -23.54 30.35
CA THR A 12 -52.71 -24.12 30.07
C THR A 12 -52.44 -24.13 28.55
N ALA A 13 -53.44 -24.35 27.72
CA ALA A 13 -53.29 -24.34 26.26
C ALA A 13 -53.05 -22.92 25.68
N VAL A 14 -53.66 -21.88 26.26
CA VAL A 14 -53.47 -20.47 25.86
C VAL A 14 -52.09 -19.96 26.31
N ALA A 15 -51.56 -20.40 27.48
CA ALA A 15 -50.24 -20.04 27.91
C ALA A 15 -49.11 -20.69 27.12
N LEU A 16 -49.33 -21.91 26.57
CA LEU A 16 -48.37 -22.56 25.69
C LEU A 16 -48.38 -21.94 24.25
N LEU A 17 -49.51 -21.45 23.74
CA LEU A 17 -49.56 -20.75 22.46
C LEU A 17 -48.93 -19.34 22.52
N ALA A 18 -49.04 -18.65 23.64
CA ALA A 18 -48.38 -17.35 23.82
C ALA A 18 -46.86 -17.47 23.98
N GLY A 19 -46.34 -18.56 24.55
CA GLY A 19 -44.93 -18.83 24.68
C GLY A 19 -44.22 -19.19 23.37
N VAL A 20 -44.95 -19.77 22.41
CA VAL A 20 -44.39 -20.14 21.09
C VAL A 20 -44.36 -18.95 20.14
N MET A 21 -45.26 -17.94 20.31
CA MET A 21 -45.21 -16.72 19.49
C MET A 21 -44.12 -15.73 19.88
N THR A 22 -43.62 -15.78 21.12
CA THR A 22 -42.50 -14.91 21.54
C THR A 22 -41.11 -15.51 21.24
N ALA A 23 -40.99 -16.83 21.08
CA ALA A 23 -39.78 -17.49 20.62
C ALA A 23 -39.54 -17.39 19.12
N GLY A 24 -40.64 -17.23 18.32
CA GLY A 24 -40.55 -17.04 16.88
C GLY A 24 -40.17 -15.62 16.45
N ALA A 25 -40.39 -14.61 17.28
CA ALA A 25 -40.05 -13.22 16.97
C ALA A 25 -38.54 -12.89 17.25
N ALA A 26 -37.84 -13.70 18.04
CA ALA A 26 -36.42 -13.53 18.29
C ALA A 26 -35.50 -14.18 17.22
N TRP A 27 -36.07 -15.00 16.33
CA TRP A 27 -35.32 -15.66 15.23
C TRP A 27 -35.56 -15.04 13.85
N ALA A 28 -36.37 -13.99 13.75
CA ALA A 28 -36.61 -13.29 12.49
C ALA A 28 -35.74 -12.04 12.29
N ALA A 29 -34.79 -11.78 13.17
CA ALA A 29 -33.88 -10.66 13.08
C ALA A 29 -32.42 -11.19 12.93
N ASP A 30 -32.05 -11.72 11.78
CA ASP A 30 -30.74 -11.52 11.14
C ASP A 30 -30.54 -12.40 9.90
N ALA A 31 -31.31 -12.15 8.85
CA ALA A 31 -30.96 -12.62 7.50
C ALA A 31 -30.07 -11.60 6.77
N LYS A 32 -29.22 -10.85 7.50
CA LYS A 32 -28.18 -10.05 6.89
C LYS A 32 -27.06 -10.97 6.43
N GLY A 33 -26.77 -10.99 5.11
CA GLY A 33 -25.78 -11.87 4.52
C GLY A 33 -24.42 -11.78 5.22
N THR A 34 -23.72 -12.90 5.32
CA THR A 34 -22.35 -13.00 5.78
C THR A 34 -21.40 -13.13 4.60
N MET A 35 -20.12 -12.76 4.76
CA MET A 35 -19.10 -13.01 3.76
C MET A 35 -17.80 -13.48 4.39
N HIS A 36 -17.04 -14.25 3.61
CA HIS A 36 -15.69 -14.65 3.96
C HIS A 36 -14.70 -14.05 2.95
N ILE A 37 -13.72 -13.27 3.45
CA ILE A 37 -12.72 -12.58 2.61
C ILE A 37 -11.41 -13.37 2.64
N LYS A 38 -10.95 -13.81 1.49
CA LYS A 38 -9.56 -14.25 1.29
C LYS A 38 -8.72 -13.00 1.00
N PHE A 39 -7.87 -12.62 1.94
CA PHE A 39 -6.94 -11.50 1.78
C PHE A 39 -5.54 -12.01 1.49
N SER A 40 -4.89 -11.51 0.42
CA SER A 40 -3.53 -11.90 0.06
C SER A 40 -2.55 -10.73 0.15
N THR A 41 -1.32 -11.03 0.58
CA THR A 41 -0.21 -10.07 0.60
C THR A 41 1.13 -10.77 0.43
N TRP A 42 2.06 -10.11 -0.25
CA TRP A 42 3.42 -10.59 -0.41
C TRP A 42 4.31 -10.34 0.82
N HIS A 43 3.87 -9.53 1.77
CA HIS A 43 4.62 -9.26 3.00
C HIS A 43 4.85 -10.54 3.82
N PRO A 44 6.07 -10.75 4.36
CA PRO A 44 6.35 -11.88 5.24
C PRO A 44 5.40 -11.92 6.44
N PRO A 45 4.95 -13.11 6.90
CA PRO A 45 4.02 -13.23 8.04
C PRO A 45 4.52 -12.56 9.33
N ALA A 46 5.84 -12.53 9.52
CA ALA A 46 6.47 -11.92 10.70
C ALA A 46 6.70 -10.41 10.56
N SER A 47 6.45 -9.82 9.39
CA SER A 47 6.69 -8.40 9.14
C SER A 47 5.81 -7.49 9.99
N ARG A 48 6.28 -6.24 10.15
CA ARG A 48 5.53 -5.19 10.85
C ARG A 48 4.19 -4.93 10.14
N GLU A 49 4.19 -4.88 8.81
CA GLU A 49 3.00 -4.65 7.98
C GLU A 49 1.89 -5.66 8.28
N VAL A 50 2.24 -6.95 8.33
CA VAL A 50 1.26 -8.00 8.64
C VAL A 50 0.73 -7.84 10.06
N LYS A 51 1.61 -7.61 11.03
CA LYS A 51 1.26 -7.55 12.45
C LYS A 51 0.53 -6.29 12.86
N THR A 52 0.89 -5.14 12.28
CA THR A 52 0.36 -3.83 12.73
C THR A 52 -0.64 -3.20 11.77
N VAL A 53 -0.77 -3.73 10.54
CA VAL A 53 -1.72 -3.20 9.54
C VAL A 53 -2.72 -4.27 9.10
N TRP A 54 -2.25 -5.36 8.46
CA TRP A 54 -3.18 -6.29 7.79
C TRP A 54 -4.03 -7.09 8.76
N ILE A 55 -3.46 -7.69 9.80
CA ILE A 55 -4.24 -8.40 10.83
C ILE A 55 -5.19 -7.45 11.55
N PRO A 56 -4.74 -6.30 12.09
CA PRO A 56 -5.66 -5.34 12.74
C PRO A 56 -6.76 -4.82 11.82
N MET A 57 -6.48 -4.55 10.54
CA MET A 57 -7.50 -4.15 9.55
C MET A 57 -8.57 -5.22 9.38
N LEU A 58 -8.16 -6.49 9.22
CA LEU A 58 -9.09 -7.61 9.04
C LEU A 58 -9.90 -7.89 10.31
N GLU A 59 -9.30 -7.77 11.50
CA GLU A 59 -10.03 -7.86 12.76
C GLU A 59 -11.01 -6.68 12.97
N GLU A 60 -10.68 -5.48 12.51
CA GLU A 60 -11.59 -4.34 12.58
C GLU A 60 -12.78 -4.52 11.61
N LEU A 61 -12.58 -5.10 10.42
CA LEU A 61 -13.68 -5.51 9.54
C LEU A 61 -14.63 -6.50 10.23
N LYS A 62 -14.06 -7.53 10.86
CA LYS A 62 -14.83 -8.53 11.60
C LYS A 62 -15.62 -7.89 12.75
N LYS A 63 -14.98 -7.02 13.52
CA LYS A 63 -15.58 -6.31 14.67
C LYS A 63 -16.71 -5.39 14.22
N ARG A 64 -16.48 -4.48 13.24
CA ARG A 64 -17.49 -3.51 12.79
C ARG A 64 -18.67 -4.17 12.08
N SER A 65 -18.45 -5.33 11.48
CA SER A 65 -19.54 -6.10 10.86
C SER A 65 -20.30 -6.99 11.83
N ASN A 66 -20.01 -6.92 13.16
CA ASN A 66 -20.55 -7.85 14.17
C ASN A 66 -20.32 -9.33 13.81
N GLY A 67 -19.14 -9.66 13.27
CA GLY A 67 -18.76 -11.02 12.89
C GLY A 67 -19.33 -11.49 11.53
N ARG A 68 -20.07 -10.65 10.82
CA ARG A 68 -20.61 -10.99 9.48
C ARG A 68 -19.54 -11.06 8.42
N ILE A 69 -18.43 -10.33 8.57
CA ILE A 69 -17.22 -10.48 7.77
C ILE A 69 -16.25 -11.36 8.55
N THR A 70 -15.83 -12.48 7.93
CA THR A 70 -14.74 -13.33 8.38
C THR A 70 -13.64 -13.33 7.33
N TYR A 71 -12.44 -13.83 7.66
CA TYR A 71 -11.34 -13.78 6.72
C TYR A 71 -10.38 -14.97 6.82
N THR A 72 -9.62 -15.18 5.74
CA THR A 72 -8.38 -15.94 5.72
C THR A 72 -7.28 -15.06 5.16
N LEU A 73 -6.16 -14.95 5.89
CA LEU A 73 -4.98 -14.19 5.46
C LEU A 73 -3.95 -15.12 4.80
N TYR A 74 -3.58 -14.80 3.57
CA TYR A 74 -2.49 -15.42 2.80
C TYR A 74 -1.31 -14.46 2.73
N ALA A 75 -0.39 -14.55 3.69
CA ALA A 75 0.81 -13.73 3.76
C ALA A 75 2.03 -14.45 3.18
N GLY A 76 3.13 -13.73 2.94
CA GLY A 76 4.40 -14.30 2.49
C GLY A 76 4.38 -14.81 1.06
N ALA A 77 3.62 -14.17 0.19
CA ALA A 77 3.48 -14.59 -1.20
C ALA A 77 2.91 -16.02 -1.37
N ALA A 78 2.07 -16.48 -0.42
CA ALA A 78 1.51 -17.85 -0.40
C ALA A 78 0.64 -18.18 -1.63
N LEU A 79 0.07 -17.18 -2.33
CA LEU A 79 -0.74 -17.37 -3.54
C LEU A 79 0.01 -17.01 -4.83
N GLY A 80 1.24 -16.49 -4.74
CA GLY A 80 2.06 -16.08 -5.86
C GLY A 80 3.02 -14.96 -5.47
N SER A 81 3.97 -14.66 -6.35
CA SER A 81 5.00 -13.63 -6.15
C SER A 81 4.40 -12.21 -6.06
N GLY A 82 5.16 -11.26 -5.50
CA GLY A 82 4.72 -9.87 -5.35
C GLY A 82 4.14 -9.24 -6.62
N PRO A 83 4.80 -9.33 -7.78
CA PRO A 83 4.27 -8.78 -9.05
C PRO A 83 2.92 -9.36 -9.50
N GLU A 84 2.58 -10.58 -9.06
CA GLU A 84 1.36 -11.27 -9.47
C GLU A 84 0.12 -10.86 -8.64
N HIS A 85 0.29 -10.15 -7.51
CA HIS A 85 -0.80 -9.93 -6.54
C HIS A 85 -2.00 -9.17 -7.13
N PHE A 86 -1.80 -8.22 -8.04
CA PHE A 86 -2.93 -7.57 -8.72
C PHE A 86 -3.77 -8.58 -9.53
N ASP A 87 -3.11 -9.47 -10.27
CA ASP A 87 -3.78 -10.49 -11.08
C ASP A 87 -4.41 -11.59 -10.23
N ILE A 88 -3.81 -11.95 -9.11
CA ILE A 88 -4.38 -12.88 -8.12
C ILE A 88 -5.76 -12.39 -7.68
N VAL A 89 -5.88 -11.10 -7.33
CA VAL A 89 -7.15 -10.51 -6.96
C VAL A 89 -8.07 -10.37 -8.16
N LYS A 90 -7.59 -9.82 -9.28
CA LYS A 90 -8.41 -9.61 -10.50
C LYS A 90 -9.02 -10.91 -11.02
N LYS A 91 -8.29 -12.03 -10.94
CA LYS A 91 -8.76 -13.36 -11.34
C LYS A 91 -9.62 -14.07 -10.26
N GLY A 92 -9.69 -13.52 -9.04
CA GLY A 92 -10.49 -14.06 -7.94
C GLY A 92 -9.86 -15.25 -7.19
N LEU A 93 -8.53 -15.44 -7.28
CA LEU A 93 -7.81 -16.40 -6.44
C LEU A 93 -7.85 -15.95 -4.98
N SER A 94 -7.75 -14.64 -4.72
CA SER A 94 -8.16 -14.00 -3.47
C SER A 94 -9.25 -12.97 -3.75
N ASP A 95 -10.05 -12.66 -2.73
CA ASP A 95 -11.15 -11.70 -2.85
C ASP A 95 -10.65 -10.27 -2.70
N MET A 96 -9.63 -10.06 -1.90
CA MET A 96 -8.98 -8.79 -1.62
C MET A 96 -7.47 -9.01 -1.49
N GLY A 97 -6.67 -8.00 -1.78
CA GLY A 97 -5.23 -8.13 -1.61
C GLY A 97 -4.48 -6.82 -1.72
N TYR A 98 -3.27 -6.83 -1.19
CA TYR A 98 -2.33 -5.73 -1.30
C TYR A 98 -1.38 -5.99 -2.47
N PHE A 99 -1.27 -5.03 -3.37
CA PHE A 99 -0.47 -5.12 -4.60
C PHE A 99 0.53 -3.97 -4.70
N THR A 100 1.54 -4.13 -5.56
CA THR A 100 2.51 -3.09 -5.90
C THR A 100 2.47 -2.89 -7.42
N ALA A 101 1.90 -1.77 -7.88
CA ALA A 101 1.72 -1.43 -9.29
C ALA A 101 3.05 -1.29 -10.03
N THR A 102 4.04 -0.66 -9.39
CA THR A 102 5.37 -0.40 -9.95
C THR A 102 6.13 -1.68 -10.35
N TRP A 103 5.76 -2.85 -9.81
CA TRP A 103 6.37 -4.14 -10.17
C TRP A 103 5.87 -4.72 -11.50
N THR A 104 4.91 -4.08 -12.15
CA THR A 104 4.42 -4.40 -13.49
C THR A 104 4.60 -3.20 -14.42
N PRO A 105 5.83 -2.91 -14.87
CA PRO A 105 6.14 -1.69 -15.62
C PRO A 105 5.23 -1.49 -16.84
N GLY A 106 4.73 -0.25 -17.00
CA GLY A 106 3.88 0.13 -18.12
C GLY A 106 2.41 -0.28 -18.04
N ARG A 107 2.01 -0.99 -16.96
CA ARG A 107 0.61 -1.39 -16.76
C ARG A 107 -0.25 -0.28 -16.15
N PHE A 108 0.32 0.55 -15.30
CA PHE A 108 -0.34 1.62 -14.57
C PHE A 108 0.41 2.96 -14.79
N PRO A 109 0.51 3.42 -16.06
CA PRO A 109 1.39 4.53 -16.39
C PRO A 109 1.03 5.85 -15.72
N LEU A 110 -0.25 6.17 -15.52
CA LEU A 110 -0.66 7.39 -14.83
C LEU A 110 -0.62 7.25 -13.30
N ALA A 111 -1.04 6.08 -12.76
CA ALA A 111 -0.95 5.81 -11.34
C ALA A 111 0.51 5.81 -10.84
N ASP A 112 1.48 5.51 -11.70
CA ASP A 112 2.91 5.55 -11.35
C ASP A 112 3.40 6.97 -10.97
N THR A 113 2.60 8.02 -11.21
CA THR A 113 2.79 9.36 -10.64
C THR A 113 2.97 9.34 -9.12
N LEU A 114 2.30 8.42 -8.42
CA LEU A 114 2.43 8.24 -6.96
C LEU A 114 3.82 7.74 -6.54
N SER A 115 4.63 7.28 -7.48
CA SER A 115 6.01 6.82 -7.22
C SER A 115 7.07 7.90 -7.42
N LEU A 116 6.70 9.13 -7.80
CA LEU A 116 7.63 10.25 -7.94
C LEU A 116 8.36 10.54 -6.62
N ALA A 117 9.58 11.09 -6.72
CA ALA A 117 10.41 11.43 -5.56
C ALA A 117 9.73 12.52 -4.71
N THR A 118 9.07 12.09 -3.65
CA THR A 118 8.23 12.90 -2.76
C THR A 118 8.62 12.65 -1.31
N TRP A 119 8.61 13.69 -0.49
CA TRP A 119 8.94 13.61 0.94
C TRP A 119 7.70 13.21 1.75
N VAL A 120 7.41 11.92 1.83
CA VAL A 120 6.29 11.36 2.61
C VAL A 120 6.83 10.41 3.66
N ASP A 121 6.60 10.69 4.93
CA ASP A 121 7.10 9.93 6.07
C ASP A 121 6.01 9.10 6.79
N GLY A 122 4.77 9.13 6.29
CA GLY A 122 3.66 8.31 6.81
C GLY A 122 2.79 7.75 5.70
N LYS A 123 2.49 6.44 5.78
CA LYS A 123 1.58 5.80 4.81
C LYS A 123 0.14 6.29 4.91
N ASP A 124 -0.29 6.74 6.08
CA ASP A 124 -1.59 7.37 6.30
C ASP A 124 -1.77 8.63 5.45
N VAL A 125 -0.72 9.47 5.36
CA VAL A 125 -0.69 10.67 4.50
C VAL A 125 -0.55 10.27 3.03
N ALA A 126 0.34 9.33 2.71
CA ALA A 126 0.51 8.82 1.33
C ALA A 126 -0.80 8.26 0.77
N THR A 127 -1.55 7.50 1.57
CA THR A 127 -2.85 6.95 1.21
C THR A 127 -3.89 8.05 0.97
N LYS A 128 -3.91 9.08 1.81
CA LYS A 128 -4.82 10.21 1.60
C LYS A 128 -4.57 10.90 0.25
N ILE A 129 -3.30 11.12 -0.08
CA ILE A 129 -2.90 11.72 -1.37
C ILE A 129 -3.28 10.81 -2.54
N GLY A 130 -2.97 9.52 -2.46
CA GLY A 130 -3.24 8.56 -3.53
C GLY A 130 -4.73 8.34 -3.77
N ASN A 131 -5.53 8.21 -2.71
CA ASN A 131 -6.98 8.10 -2.82
C ASN A 131 -7.62 9.35 -3.42
N GLU A 132 -7.12 10.54 -3.08
CA GLU A 132 -7.63 11.79 -3.63
C GLU A 132 -7.27 11.92 -5.11
N LEU A 133 -6.06 11.54 -5.52
CA LEU A 133 -5.69 11.46 -6.93
C LEU A 133 -6.59 10.48 -7.68
N TYR A 134 -6.76 9.26 -7.17
CA TYR A 134 -7.64 8.25 -7.78
C TYR A 134 -9.08 8.75 -7.92
N ALA A 135 -9.61 9.43 -6.92
CA ALA A 135 -10.98 9.95 -6.96
C ALA A 135 -11.19 11.05 -8.00
N LYS A 136 -10.14 11.83 -8.31
CA LYS A 136 -10.22 13.00 -9.21
C LYS A 136 -9.75 12.74 -10.63
N ASP A 137 -8.89 11.73 -10.85
CA ASP A 137 -8.29 11.44 -12.14
C ASP A 137 -8.93 10.22 -12.82
N GLN A 138 -9.74 10.48 -13.85
CA GLN A 138 -10.41 9.42 -14.61
C GLN A 138 -9.43 8.55 -15.41
N GLY A 139 -8.28 9.10 -15.81
CA GLY A 139 -7.22 8.35 -16.49
C GLY A 139 -6.64 7.29 -15.56
N VAL A 140 -6.32 7.68 -14.31
CA VAL A 140 -5.87 6.76 -13.27
C VAL A 140 -6.95 5.70 -12.97
N GLN A 141 -8.22 6.09 -12.85
CA GLN A 141 -9.30 5.13 -12.58
C GLN A 141 -9.40 4.03 -13.64
N LYS A 142 -9.25 4.38 -14.93
CA LYS A 142 -9.30 3.43 -16.05
C LYS A 142 -8.23 2.33 -15.97
N GLU A 143 -7.08 2.62 -15.38
CA GLU A 143 -5.99 1.64 -15.25
C GLU A 143 -6.37 0.47 -14.32
N PHE A 144 -7.36 0.66 -13.47
CA PHE A 144 -7.84 -0.33 -12.49
C PHE A 144 -9.16 -1.02 -12.90
N GLU A 145 -9.55 -0.95 -14.16
CA GLU A 145 -10.76 -1.65 -14.63
C GLU A 145 -10.74 -3.14 -14.30
N GLY A 146 -11.85 -3.63 -13.75
CA GLY A 146 -12.07 -5.03 -13.37
C GLY A 146 -11.71 -5.37 -11.91
N VAL A 147 -11.35 -4.35 -11.12
CA VAL A 147 -11.23 -4.45 -9.66
C VAL A 147 -11.88 -3.23 -8.99
N LYS A 148 -12.34 -3.40 -7.76
CA LYS A 148 -12.67 -2.28 -6.88
C LYS A 148 -11.40 -1.83 -6.17
N VAL A 149 -10.93 -0.63 -6.44
CA VAL A 149 -9.88 0.01 -5.65
C VAL A 149 -10.47 0.44 -4.31
N LEU A 150 -9.91 -0.04 -3.22
CA LEU A 150 -10.27 0.35 -1.87
C LEU A 150 -9.31 1.41 -1.36
N GLU A 151 -8.03 1.25 -1.66
CA GLU A 151 -6.97 2.14 -1.25
C GLU A 151 -5.89 2.18 -2.34
N LEU A 152 -5.34 3.37 -2.59
CA LEU A 152 -4.21 3.59 -3.48
C LEU A 152 -3.23 4.56 -2.80
N ASN A 153 -1.95 4.23 -2.81
CA ASN A 153 -0.92 5.10 -2.23
C ASN A 153 0.40 5.03 -3.01
N GLY A 154 1.24 6.05 -2.82
CA GLY A 154 2.69 5.89 -2.89
C GLY A 154 3.18 5.38 -1.55
N CYS A 155 4.15 4.49 -1.49
CA CYS A 155 4.77 4.12 -0.21
C CYS A 155 5.47 5.35 0.41
N ILE A 156 5.88 5.30 1.67
CA ILE A 156 6.72 6.34 2.27
C ILE A 156 8.06 6.45 1.53
N GLN A 157 8.72 7.59 1.65
CA GLN A 157 9.97 7.87 0.94
C GLN A 157 10.99 6.73 1.02
N ALA A 158 11.53 6.35 -0.14
CA ALA A 158 12.63 5.42 -0.24
C ALA A 158 13.96 6.16 -0.23
N PHE A 159 14.95 5.55 0.43
CA PHE A 159 16.33 6.00 0.42
C PHE A 159 17.20 5.00 -0.35
N ILE A 160 18.41 5.41 -0.70
CA ILE A 160 19.41 4.50 -1.17
C ILE A 160 20.22 3.96 0.03
N TRP A 161 20.36 2.63 0.08
CA TRP A 161 21.07 1.91 1.14
C TRP A 161 22.19 1.12 0.50
N THR A 162 23.42 1.26 1.02
CA THR A 162 24.62 0.75 0.37
C THR A 162 25.55 0.03 1.34
N LYS A 163 26.44 -0.80 0.79
CA LYS A 163 27.51 -1.46 1.55
C LYS A 163 28.62 -0.50 1.95
N LYS A 164 28.90 0.50 1.10
CA LYS A 164 29.94 1.53 1.29
C LYS A 164 29.30 2.91 1.39
N PRO A 165 29.92 3.88 2.07
CA PRO A 165 29.41 5.23 2.15
C PRO A 165 29.22 5.86 0.76
N VAL A 166 28.10 6.58 0.60
CA VAL A 166 27.81 7.45 -0.54
C VAL A 166 27.55 8.84 0.00
N LYS A 167 28.34 9.82 -0.39
CA LYS A 167 28.23 11.22 0.06
C LYS A 167 27.96 12.20 -1.06
N THR A 168 28.26 11.80 -2.31
CA THR A 168 28.07 12.60 -3.51
C THR A 168 27.54 11.75 -4.65
N MET A 169 27.07 12.38 -5.72
CA MET A 169 26.66 11.69 -6.95
C MET A 169 27.81 10.88 -7.57
N ASP A 170 29.04 11.36 -7.42
CA ASP A 170 30.20 10.69 -8.00
C ASP A 170 30.48 9.33 -7.34
N ASP A 171 30.13 9.17 -6.07
CA ASP A 171 30.27 7.89 -5.34
C ASP A 171 29.30 6.81 -5.84
N LEU A 172 28.26 7.20 -6.58
CA LEU A 172 27.30 6.27 -7.17
C LEU A 172 27.75 5.68 -8.51
N LYS A 173 28.76 6.28 -9.17
CA LYS A 173 29.18 5.87 -10.50
C LYS A 173 29.62 4.40 -10.53
N GLY A 174 28.93 3.63 -11.41
CA GLY A 174 29.23 2.21 -11.60
C GLY A 174 28.78 1.28 -10.48
N LEU A 175 28.15 1.79 -9.41
CA LEU A 175 27.54 0.92 -8.40
C LEU A 175 26.29 0.23 -8.98
N LYS A 176 26.18 -1.06 -8.71
CA LYS A 176 24.99 -1.86 -9.02
C LYS A 176 23.95 -1.68 -7.93
N ILE A 177 22.90 -0.93 -8.22
CA ILE A 177 21.86 -0.59 -7.24
C ILE A 177 20.55 -1.27 -7.61
N ARG A 178 20.03 -2.10 -6.71
CA ARG A 178 18.73 -2.70 -6.92
C ARG A 178 17.64 -1.63 -7.01
N SER A 179 16.83 -1.73 -8.05
CA SER A 179 15.62 -0.93 -8.27
C SER A 179 14.36 -1.77 -8.08
N PRO A 180 13.29 -1.22 -7.50
CA PRO A 180 11.96 -1.86 -7.52
C PRO A 180 11.23 -1.72 -8.86
N GLY A 181 11.79 -0.96 -9.82
CA GLY A 181 11.13 -0.58 -11.09
C GLY A 181 10.75 0.89 -11.13
N GLY A 182 9.93 1.28 -12.12
CA GLY A 182 9.35 2.63 -12.24
C GLY A 182 10.38 3.75 -12.27
N HIS A 183 10.02 4.88 -11.67
CA HIS A 183 10.86 6.08 -11.60
C HIS A 183 12.21 5.84 -10.92
N GLN A 184 12.26 4.96 -9.90
CA GLN A 184 13.51 4.67 -9.19
C GLN A 184 14.60 4.12 -10.11
N THR A 185 14.23 3.31 -11.12
CA THR A 185 15.18 2.82 -12.13
C THR A 185 15.81 3.97 -12.90
N ASN A 186 15.00 4.93 -13.33
CA ASN A 186 15.46 6.09 -14.08
C ASN A 186 16.32 7.02 -13.20
N TYR A 187 15.93 7.23 -11.95
CA TYR A 187 16.68 8.06 -11.00
C TYR A 187 18.06 7.47 -10.69
N ILE A 188 18.15 6.16 -10.43
CA ILE A 188 19.41 5.46 -10.22
C ILE A 188 20.34 5.66 -11.42
N LYS A 189 19.82 5.47 -12.63
CA LYS A 189 20.57 5.66 -13.89
C LYS A 189 21.00 7.12 -14.08
N ALA A 190 20.11 8.08 -13.81
CA ALA A 190 20.38 9.51 -13.94
C ALA A 190 21.48 10.00 -13.00
N LEU A 191 21.65 9.34 -11.84
CA LEU A 191 22.72 9.59 -10.89
C LEU A 191 24.05 8.89 -11.24
N GLY A 192 24.09 8.08 -12.33
CA GLY A 192 25.31 7.40 -12.80
C GLY A 192 25.52 6.00 -12.25
N ALA A 193 24.60 5.46 -11.47
CA ALA A 193 24.62 4.07 -11.03
C ALA A 193 23.98 3.13 -12.06
N GLU A 194 24.23 1.83 -11.90
CA GLU A 194 23.66 0.77 -12.74
C GLU A 194 22.42 0.17 -12.04
N PRO A 195 21.19 0.40 -12.53
CA PRO A 195 20.00 -0.17 -11.93
C PRO A 195 19.88 -1.67 -12.24
N VAL A 196 19.64 -2.48 -11.21
CA VAL A 196 19.39 -3.91 -11.32
C VAL A 196 17.97 -4.21 -10.81
N PHE A 197 17.07 -4.61 -11.69
CA PHE A 197 15.73 -5.02 -11.28
C PHE A 197 15.76 -6.44 -10.70
N MET A 198 15.24 -6.61 -9.48
CA MET A 198 15.04 -7.93 -8.89
C MET A 198 13.93 -7.89 -7.81
N PRO A 199 13.25 -9.02 -7.55
CA PRO A 199 12.32 -9.16 -6.43
C PRO A 199 12.98 -8.89 -5.09
N LEU A 200 12.25 -8.27 -4.16
CA LEU A 200 12.81 -7.85 -2.86
C LEU A 200 13.34 -9.04 -2.03
N GLY A 201 12.72 -10.21 -2.14
CA GLY A 201 13.15 -11.42 -1.43
C GLY A 201 14.55 -11.92 -1.81
N GLU A 202 15.09 -11.54 -2.97
CA GLU A 202 16.41 -11.94 -3.45
C GLU A 202 17.52 -10.97 -3.02
N VAL A 203 17.15 -9.77 -2.56
CA VAL A 203 18.08 -8.64 -2.35
C VAL A 203 19.11 -8.93 -1.28
N TYR A 204 18.71 -9.53 -0.15
CA TYR A 204 19.64 -9.85 0.94
C TYR A 204 20.82 -10.67 0.43
N MET A 205 20.54 -11.79 -0.23
CA MET A 205 21.57 -12.69 -0.77
C MET A 205 22.39 -12.01 -1.87
N ALA A 206 21.74 -11.22 -2.76
CA ALA A 206 22.44 -10.50 -3.82
C ALA A 206 23.43 -9.46 -3.25
N MET A 207 23.07 -8.77 -2.17
CA MET A 207 23.97 -7.86 -1.45
C MET A 207 25.09 -8.63 -0.74
N GLU A 208 24.77 -9.69 -0.02
CA GLU A 208 25.75 -10.48 0.73
C GLU A 208 26.82 -11.04 -0.19
N THR A 209 26.43 -11.64 -1.32
CA THR A 209 27.33 -12.22 -2.33
C THR A 209 28.05 -11.18 -3.20
N GLY A 210 27.69 -9.88 -3.11
CA GLY A 210 28.31 -8.83 -3.89
C GLY A 210 27.80 -8.70 -5.33
N ASN A 211 26.67 -9.33 -5.67
CA ASN A 211 26.04 -9.17 -6.97
C ASN A 211 25.45 -7.77 -7.18
N ILE A 212 25.07 -7.09 -6.08
CA ILE A 212 24.69 -5.68 -6.03
C ILE A 212 25.40 -4.97 -4.88
N ASP A 213 25.58 -3.66 -5.00
CA ASP A 213 26.29 -2.79 -4.03
C ASP A 213 25.31 -2.07 -3.10
N GLY A 214 24.04 -1.99 -3.48
CA GLY A 214 23.03 -1.30 -2.72
C GLY A 214 21.61 -1.51 -3.25
N ILE A 215 20.66 -0.83 -2.61
CA ILE A 215 19.24 -0.93 -2.89
C ILE A 215 18.55 0.43 -2.68
N VAL A 216 17.58 0.75 -3.54
CA VAL A 216 16.57 1.77 -3.24
C VAL A 216 15.35 1.08 -2.65
N THR A 217 14.99 1.46 -1.41
CA THR A 217 13.80 0.96 -0.71
C THR A 217 13.43 1.84 0.48
N CYS A 218 12.20 1.68 1.00
CA CYS A 218 11.73 2.40 2.18
C CYS A 218 12.17 1.70 3.49
N SER A 219 12.24 2.47 4.56
CA SER A 219 12.73 2.04 5.88
C SER A 219 12.02 0.81 6.46
N PRO A 220 10.67 0.63 6.35
CA PRO A 220 10.01 -0.58 6.84
C PRO A 220 10.56 -1.85 6.20
N LEU A 221 10.87 -1.82 4.90
CA LEU A 221 11.39 -2.97 4.18
C LEU A 221 12.86 -3.27 4.54
N VAL A 222 13.64 -2.26 4.91
CA VAL A 222 15.00 -2.47 5.48
C VAL A 222 14.91 -3.32 6.76
N LEU A 223 13.92 -3.04 7.61
CA LEU A 223 13.70 -3.81 8.84
C LEU A 223 13.09 -5.19 8.55
N ALA A 224 12.05 -5.25 7.72
CA ALA A 224 11.31 -6.49 7.42
C ALA A 224 12.19 -7.57 6.78
N PHE A 225 13.11 -7.18 5.91
CA PHE A 225 14.03 -8.07 5.20
C PHE A 225 15.46 -8.08 5.77
N LYS A 226 15.64 -7.48 6.97
CA LYS A 226 16.94 -7.40 7.69
C LYS A 226 18.08 -6.81 6.84
N LEU A 227 17.76 -5.94 5.89
CA LEU A 227 18.75 -5.37 4.97
C LEU A 227 19.81 -4.52 5.69
N TYR A 228 19.55 -4.08 6.92
CA TYR A 228 20.51 -3.41 7.82
C TYR A 228 21.72 -4.28 8.15
N GLU A 229 21.67 -5.61 7.94
CA GLU A 229 22.80 -6.50 8.15
C GLU A 229 23.82 -6.40 7.02
N VAL A 230 23.38 -6.17 5.79
CA VAL A 230 24.20 -6.16 4.56
C VAL A 230 24.35 -4.75 3.95
N ALA A 231 23.51 -3.78 4.32
CA ALA A 231 23.59 -2.36 3.92
C ALA A 231 23.86 -1.51 5.17
N LYS A 232 25.11 -1.05 5.34
CA LYS A 232 25.53 -0.32 6.53
C LYS A 232 25.46 1.20 6.40
N HIS A 233 25.14 1.70 5.22
CA HIS A 233 25.05 3.14 4.95
C HIS A 233 23.74 3.45 4.24
N GLY A 234 23.09 4.53 4.64
CA GLY A 234 21.91 5.07 3.97
C GLY A 234 22.08 6.54 3.67
N VAL A 235 21.60 7.00 2.53
CA VAL A 235 21.58 8.42 2.17
C VAL A 235 20.18 8.96 2.30
N VAL A 236 20.00 10.00 3.11
CA VAL A 236 18.71 10.67 3.33
C VAL A 236 18.43 11.61 2.15
N ALA A 237 17.93 11.02 1.07
CA ALA A 237 17.40 11.72 -0.09
C ALA A 237 16.24 10.87 -0.64
N THR A 238 15.07 11.48 -0.85
CA THR A 238 13.93 10.73 -1.34
C THR A 238 14.12 10.31 -2.81
N PHE A 239 13.95 9.04 -3.08
CA PHE A 239 13.83 8.47 -4.43
C PHE A 239 12.36 8.26 -4.84
N GLY A 240 11.43 8.84 -4.08
CA GLY A 240 10.02 8.52 -4.22
C GLY A 240 9.71 7.15 -3.63
N CYS A 241 8.67 6.55 -4.12
CA CYS A 241 8.27 5.25 -3.64
C CYS A 241 7.68 4.38 -4.76
N VAL A 242 7.25 3.20 -4.40
CA VAL A 242 6.45 2.35 -5.29
C VAL A 242 4.96 2.72 -5.14
N THR A 243 4.21 2.65 -6.23
CA THR A 243 2.75 2.75 -6.20
C THR A 243 2.18 1.44 -5.72
N GLU A 244 1.36 1.50 -4.68
CA GLU A 244 0.79 0.34 -3.99
C GLU A 244 -0.68 0.57 -3.68
N GLY A 245 -1.37 -0.49 -3.26
CA GLY A 245 -2.75 -0.33 -2.84
C GLY A 245 -3.44 -1.61 -2.40
N VAL A 246 -4.67 -1.44 -1.91
CA VAL A 246 -5.60 -2.53 -1.60
C VAL A 246 -6.69 -2.54 -2.66
N VAL A 247 -6.80 -3.67 -3.34
CA VAL A 247 -7.86 -3.90 -4.33
C VAL A 247 -8.73 -5.09 -3.93
N MET A 248 -9.98 -5.06 -4.34
CA MET A 248 -10.92 -6.16 -4.19
C MET A 248 -11.39 -6.64 -5.57
N ASN A 249 -11.55 -7.94 -5.73
CA ASN A 249 -12.12 -8.52 -6.94
C ASN A 249 -13.50 -7.91 -7.21
N GLN A 250 -13.76 -7.45 -8.45
CA GLN A 250 -15.00 -6.75 -8.77
C GLN A 250 -16.24 -7.62 -8.51
N LYS A 251 -16.19 -8.92 -8.86
CA LYS A 251 -17.32 -9.81 -8.61
C LYS A 251 -17.54 -10.08 -7.12
N ALA A 252 -16.49 -10.09 -6.31
CA ALA A 252 -16.61 -10.20 -4.86
C ALA A 252 -17.22 -8.93 -4.26
N TRP A 253 -16.81 -7.75 -4.73
CA TRP A 253 -17.40 -6.47 -4.35
C TRP A 253 -18.89 -6.39 -4.72
N ASP A 254 -19.26 -6.79 -5.93
CA ASP A 254 -20.64 -6.74 -6.41
C ASP A 254 -21.57 -7.66 -5.59
N LYS A 255 -21.05 -8.79 -5.12
CA LYS A 255 -21.75 -9.74 -4.24
C LYS A 255 -21.78 -9.33 -2.76
N THR A 256 -21.00 -8.32 -2.37
CA THR A 256 -20.95 -7.85 -0.99
C THR A 256 -22.31 -7.26 -0.61
N PRO A 257 -22.90 -7.65 0.55
CA PRO A 257 -24.11 -7.02 1.06
C PRO A 257 -23.95 -5.50 1.13
N GLU A 258 -24.96 -4.75 0.68
CA GLU A 258 -24.89 -3.30 0.51
C GLU A 258 -24.52 -2.57 1.81
N ASP A 259 -24.99 -3.05 2.96
CA ASP A 259 -24.70 -2.49 4.26
C ASP A 259 -23.28 -2.81 4.79
N LEU A 260 -22.57 -3.77 4.19
CA LEU A 260 -21.15 -4.06 4.51
C LEU A 260 -20.17 -3.27 3.64
N LYS A 261 -20.59 -2.78 2.47
CA LYS A 261 -19.72 -1.99 1.57
C LYS A 261 -19.15 -0.72 2.23
N PRO A 262 -19.95 0.09 2.96
CA PRO A 262 -19.40 1.23 3.69
C PRO A 262 -18.36 0.83 4.73
N ILE A 263 -18.60 -0.26 5.48
CA ILE A 263 -17.65 -0.77 6.48
C ILE A 263 -16.31 -1.13 5.83
N ILE A 264 -16.35 -1.86 4.70
CA ILE A 264 -15.14 -2.23 3.95
C ILE A 264 -14.44 -0.97 3.45
N GLN A 265 -15.17 -0.02 2.88
CA GLN A 265 -14.60 1.20 2.33
C GLN A 265 -13.95 2.07 3.43
N GLU A 266 -14.56 2.19 4.59
CA GLU A 266 -14.01 2.97 5.71
C GLU A 266 -12.76 2.30 6.31
N VAL A 267 -12.81 0.99 6.56
CA VAL A 267 -11.71 0.26 7.21
C VAL A 267 -10.52 0.10 6.28
N CYS A 268 -10.78 -0.26 5.01
CA CYS A 268 -9.73 -0.54 4.03
C CYS A 268 -9.32 0.69 3.21
N GLY A 269 -10.09 1.78 3.25
CA GLY A 269 -9.82 3.00 2.49
C GLY A 269 -8.58 3.77 2.98
N ASN A 270 -8.21 3.63 4.24
CA ASN A 270 -6.91 4.03 4.77
C ASN A 270 -6.52 3.10 5.93
N PRO A 271 -6.04 1.88 5.64
CA PRO A 271 -5.73 0.89 6.66
C PRO A 271 -4.63 1.37 7.62
N PHE A 272 -3.75 2.25 7.16
CA PHE A 272 -2.67 2.80 7.97
C PHE A 272 -3.17 3.82 9.01
N ALA A 273 -4.14 4.64 8.65
CA ALA A 273 -4.81 5.52 9.60
C ALA A 273 -5.70 4.72 10.58
N THR A 274 -6.45 3.73 10.06
CA THR A 274 -7.34 2.89 10.85
C THR A 274 -6.60 2.11 11.93
N THR A 275 -5.40 1.59 11.62
CA THR A 275 -4.61 0.76 12.52
C THR A 275 -3.52 1.52 13.27
N GLY A 276 -3.16 2.72 12.82
CA GLY A 276 -2.00 3.49 13.30
C GLY A 276 -0.65 2.89 12.89
N GLY A 277 -0.64 1.81 12.09
CA GLY A 277 0.57 1.18 11.59
C GLY A 277 1.21 1.98 10.45
N LEU A 278 2.54 2.12 10.45
CA LEU A 278 3.32 2.85 9.44
C LEU A 278 2.89 4.32 9.26
N SER A 279 2.37 4.95 10.31
CA SER A 279 2.02 6.36 10.33
C SER A 279 3.29 7.23 10.46
N GLN A 280 3.16 8.53 10.21
CA GLN A 280 4.22 9.52 10.43
C GLN A 280 4.85 9.39 11.83
N LYS A 281 4.03 9.16 12.86
CA LYS A 281 4.51 8.95 14.24
C LYS A 281 5.48 7.77 14.34
N THR A 282 5.20 6.65 13.67
CA THR A 282 6.01 5.44 13.75
C THR A 282 7.23 5.46 12.82
N TYR A 283 7.29 6.41 11.86
CA TYR A 283 8.42 6.54 10.94
C TYR A 283 9.72 6.88 11.68
N GLY A 284 9.69 7.85 12.59
CA GLY A 284 10.84 8.22 13.42
C GLY A 284 11.36 7.07 14.28
N GLU A 285 10.47 6.25 14.82
CA GLU A 285 10.82 5.04 15.57
C GLU A 285 11.58 4.03 14.69
N MET A 286 11.12 3.81 13.46
CA MET A 286 11.77 2.91 12.51
C MET A 286 13.17 3.39 12.11
N ILE A 287 13.33 4.68 11.86
CA ILE A 287 14.66 5.29 11.59
C ILE A 287 15.58 5.12 12.80
N GLY A 288 15.09 5.34 14.02
CA GLY A 288 15.82 5.10 15.26
C GLY A 288 16.25 3.64 15.41
N GLU A 289 15.36 2.70 15.10
CA GLU A 289 15.64 1.27 15.11
C GLU A 289 16.75 0.90 14.11
N ILE A 290 16.68 1.40 12.86
CA ILE A 290 17.70 1.16 11.84
C ILE A 290 19.07 1.67 12.30
N LYS A 291 19.12 2.89 12.86
CA LYS A 291 20.36 3.45 13.42
C LYS A 291 20.92 2.57 14.57
N SER A 292 20.03 2.05 15.45
CA SER A 292 20.46 1.16 16.55
C SER A 292 21.02 -0.17 16.07
N LYS A 293 20.73 -0.59 14.83
CA LYS A 293 21.33 -1.76 14.15
C LYS A 293 22.69 -1.46 13.51
N GLY A 294 23.25 -0.28 13.73
CA GLY A 294 24.56 0.12 13.26
C GLY A 294 24.59 0.59 11.81
N VAL A 295 23.47 1.08 11.29
CA VAL A 295 23.40 1.73 9.97
C VAL A 295 23.69 3.22 10.14
N ASP A 296 24.68 3.72 9.39
CA ASP A 296 24.98 5.14 9.27
C ASP A 296 24.05 5.80 8.26
N LEU A 297 23.33 6.85 8.68
CA LEU A 297 22.44 7.65 7.81
C LEU A 297 23.09 9.01 7.55
N TYR A 298 23.49 9.21 6.31
CA TYR A 298 24.12 10.44 5.85
C TYR A 298 23.07 11.39 5.23
N GLU A 299 23.00 12.60 5.75
CA GLU A 299 22.20 13.67 5.19
C GLU A 299 23.01 14.43 4.14
N LEU A 300 22.49 14.47 2.89
CA LEU A 300 23.17 15.20 1.82
C LEU A 300 23.16 16.71 2.11
N PRO A 301 24.30 17.41 1.92
CA PRO A 301 24.30 18.86 1.87
C PRO A 301 23.30 19.37 0.83
N LYS A 302 22.63 20.50 1.12
CA LYS A 302 21.57 21.05 0.27
C LYS A 302 21.99 21.16 -1.21
N ALA A 303 23.18 21.62 -1.49
CA ALA A 303 23.69 21.77 -2.86
C ALA A 303 23.78 20.40 -3.60
N GLU A 304 24.18 19.33 -2.90
CA GLU A 304 24.25 18.01 -3.49
C GLU A 304 22.85 17.41 -3.67
N GLN A 305 21.96 17.63 -2.70
CA GLN A 305 20.55 17.23 -2.80
C GLN A 305 19.87 17.90 -3.99
N ASP A 306 20.10 19.19 -4.22
CA ASP A 306 19.55 19.92 -5.37
C ASP A 306 20.09 19.38 -6.70
N ARG A 307 21.36 18.98 -6.77
CA ARG A 307 21.92 18.32 -7.95
C ARG A 307 21.21 16.99 -8.27
N TRP A 308 20.91 16.19 -7.24
CA TRP A 308 20.17 14.93 -7.42
C TRP A 308 18.75 15.19 -7.91
N PHE A 309 18.05 16.11 -7.26
CA PHE A 309 16.64 16.40 -7.60
C PHE A 309 16.50 17.05 -8.97
N ALA A 310 17.44 17.85 -9.43
CA ALA A 310 17.46 18.34 -10.81
C ALA A 310 17.47 17.18 -11.83
N LYS A 311 18.24 16.11 -11.56
CA LYS A 311 18.21 14.90 -12.40
C LYS A 311 16.85 14.20 -12.37
N PHE A 312 16.21 14.12 -11.19
CA PHE A 312 14.89 13.52 -11.05
C PHE A 312 13.81 14.31 -11.80
N GLN A 313 13.88 15.64 -11.72
CA GLN A 313 12.99 16.54 -12.48
C GLN A 313 13.13 16.36 -14.00
N ASP A 314 14.36 16.20 -14.50
CA ASP A 314 14.60 15.91 -15.91
C ASP A 314 14.01 14.56 -16.35
N GLU A 315 14.13 13.53 -15.51
CA GLU A 315 13.50 12.24 -15.78
C GLU A 315 11.97 12.32 -15.74
N THR A 316 11.39 13.12 -14.84
CA THR A 316 9.93 13.36 -14.81
C THR A 316 9.46 14.03 -16.10
N LYS A 317 10.18 15.04 -16.61
CA LYS A 317 9.88 15.68 -17.90
C LYS A 317 9.90 14.71 -19.08
N LYS A 318 10.93 13.87 -19.15
CA LYS A 318 11.05 12.82 -20.20
C LYS A 318 9.88 11.84 -20.13
N TRP A 319 9.56 11.39 -18.92
CA TRP A 319 8.47 10.44 -18.69
C TRP A 319 7.10 11.03 -19.07
N VAL A 320 6.80 12.27 -18.66
CA VAL A 320 5.57 12.97 -19.04
C VAL A 320 5.48 13.12 -20.57
N THR A 321 6.59 13.51 -21.22
CA THR A 321 6.64 13.63 -22.68
C THR A 321 6.32 12.29 -23.35
N ALA A 322 6.95 11.20 -22.92
CA ALA A 322 6.71 9.87 -23.48
C ALA A 322 5.27 9.37 -23.27
N LEU A 323 4.61 9.74 -22.18
CA LEU A 323 3.20 9.40 -21.97
C LEU A 323 2.26 10.26 -22.81
N LYS A 324 2.56 11.55 -23.00
CA LYS A 324 1.81 12.44 -23.91
C LYS A 324 1.86 11.94 -25.35
N GLU A 325 2.99 11.44 -25.82
CA GLU A 325 3.14 10.83 -27.15
C GLU A 325 2.24 9.59 -27.32
N LYS A 326 1.90 8.90 -26.21
CA LYS A 326 0.94 7.80 -26.17
C LYS A 326 -0.53 8.25 -25.98
N GLY A 327 -0.78 9.54 -25.99
CA GLY A 327 -2.13 10.11 -25.80
C GLY A 327 -2.64 10.12 -24.36
N LEU A 328 -1.75 9.97 -23.35
CA LEU A 328 -2.12 10.01 -21.95
C LEU A 328 -1.99 11.42 -21.36
N ALA A 329 -2.90 11.78 -20.46
CA ALA A 329 -2.97 13.09 -19.79
C ALA A 329 -1.94 13.20 -18.63
N ALA A 330 -0.68 12.85 -18.90
CA ALA A 330 0.33 12.70 -17.86
C ALA A 330 0.70 14.02 -17.15
N GLN A 331 0.68 15.16 -17.87
CA GLN A 331 0.97 16.46 -17.27
C GLN A 331 -0.11 16.84 -16.26
N GLU A 332 -1.36 16.68 -16.65
CA GLU A 332 -2.53 17.00 -15.83
C GLU A 332 -2.54 16.13 -14.56
N THR A 333 -2.20 14.85 -14.69
CA THR A 333 -2.09 13.92 -13.55
C THR A 333 -0.97 14.32 -12.59
N VAL A 334 0.23 14.68 -13.11
CA VAL A 334 1.37 15.12 -12.28
C VAL A 334 1.09 16.46 -11.61
N ASP A 335 0.48 17.41 -12.32
CA ASP A 335 0.11 18.72 -11.75
C ASP A 335 -0.93 18.53 -10.62
N MET A 336 -1.93 17.67 -10.84
CA MET A 336 -2.93 17.32 -9.83
C MET A 336 -2.27 16.67 -8.60
N TYR A 337 -1.38 15.70 -8.82
CA TYR A 337 -0.64 15.04 -7.74
C TYR A 337 0.19 16.03 -6.92
N ASN A 338 0.95 16.92 -7.58
CA ASN A 338 1.76 17.92 -6.90
C ASN A 338 0.88 18.88 -6.05
N LYS A 339 -0.25 19.32 -6.60
CA LYS A 339 -1.22 20.17 -5.87
C LYS A 339 -1.78 19.47 -4.64
N ILE A 340 -2.22 18.20 -4.78
CA ILE A 340 -2.74 17.40 -3.66
C ILE A 340 -1.64 17.18 -2.62
N SER A 341 -0.41 16.89 -3.04
CA SER A 341 0.74 16.71 -2.13
C SER A 341 0.99 17.96 -1.31
N GLN A 342 1.05 19.14 -1.94
CA GLN A 342 1.23 20.43 -1.26
C GLN A 342 0.11 20.74 -0.27
N GLN A 343 -1.15 20.45 -0.61
CA GLN A 343 -2.30 20.60 0.29
C GLN A 343 -2.21 19.71 1.55
N ASN A 344 -1.45 18.62 1.46
CA ASN A 344 -1.18 17.72 2.58
C ASN A 344 0.20 17.96 3.24
N GLY A 345 0.85 19.10 2.96
CA GLY A 345 2.13 19.48 3.55
C GLY A 345 3.33 18.69 3.02
N VAL A 346 3.20 18.05 1.86
CA VAL A 346 4.20 17.17 1.27
C VAL A 346 4.81 17.82 0.03
N ALA A 347 6.15 17.79 -0.07
CA ALA A 347 6.89 18.33 -1.20
C ALA A 347 7.30 17.22 -2.18
N CYS A 348 6.98 17.39 -3.46
CA CYS A 348 7.45 16.53 -4.54
C CYS A 348 8.78 17.08 -5.10
N ALA A 349 9.89 16.45 -4.74
CA ALA A 349 11.23 16.84 -5.18
C ALA A 349 11.46 16.62 -6.68
N ALA A 350 10.73 15.68 -7.28
CA ALA A 350 10.80 15.39 -8.71
C ALA A 350 9.85 16.24 -9.56
N TYR A 351 9.04 17.13 -8.97
CA TYR A 351 8.21 18.07 -9.74
C TYR A 351 9.08 19.18 -10.30
N PRO A 352 9.15 19.37 -11.64
CA PRO A 352 10.00 20.37 -12.26
C PRO A 352 9.71 21.79 -11.79
N ALA A 353 10.76 22.53 -11.43
CA ALA A 353 10.63 23.88 -10.87
C ALA A 353 9.90 24.84 -11.84
N GLU A 354 10.12 24.71 -13.15
CA GLU A 354 9.49 25.51 -14.20
C GLU A 354 7.98 25.22 -14.39
N TRP A 355 7.44 24.15 -13.79
CA TRP A 355 6.00 23.85 -13.82
C TRP A 355 5.22 24.49 -12.68
N HIS A 356 5.91 25.10 -11.71
CA HIS A 356 5.27 25.94 -10.69
C HIS A 356 4.75 27.23 -11.35
N LYS A 357 3.41 27.32 -11.50
CA LYS A 357 2.73 28.51 -12.05
C LYS A 357 2.28 29.43 -10.93
#